data_88def2f39077e7f7bc822afcc2a9c2a6
#
_entry.id   88def2f39077e7f7bc822afcc2a9c2a6
#
_cell.length_a   1.000
_cell.length_b   1.000
_cell.length_c   1.000
_cell.angle_alpha   90.00
_cell.angle_beta   90.00
_cell.angle_gamma   90.00
#
_symmetry.space_group_name_H-M   'P 1'
#
loop_
_entity.id
_entity.type
_entity.pdbx_description
1 polymer ?
#
loop_
_entity_poly.entity_id
_entity_poly.type
_entity_poly.pdbx_seq_one_letter_code
_entity_poly.pdbx_strand_id
1 'polypeptide(L)'
;MRLWHGAKKKLEQMISADKASKTILVVEGNHEGLVTKASDGSLIGAAERYGAVLQGLDKNAQITITRPHFAADPAPPVHWPDIKGVAFTGAGVYWQADADEAAPARKIMEAAFARSLPVFGSCYGMQLGVAVLGGRMQANPLGPEIAIARDIQINDAGQKHALYRNKPARFDALCMHRDDVLDAGQGLSVLSGNAHCAIQAVAAKTPDICFWGVQYHPELHFSDIARYLERSDIEGFSKTSDAIGLNAPTGLSKDEIVADFHALNKEQYKEEDKERYKEEDEEALKERYSLSPALLKRSVHECELSNWLASF
;
A
#
# COMPACT_ATOMS: atom_id res chain seq x y z
N MET A 1 -9.37 15.79 -48.02
CA MET A 1 -9.17 16.19 -46.58
C MET A 1 -10.18 15.54 -45.62
N ARG A 2 -11.49 15.46 -45.90
CA ARG A 2 -12.49 14.86 -44.97
C ARG A 2 -12.32 13.37 -44.68
N LEU A 3 -11.86 12.55 -45.63
CA LEU A 3 -11.67 11.11 -45.46
C LEU A 3 -10.50 10.77 -44.50
N TRP A 4 -9.45 11.60 -44.44
CA TRP A 4 -8.30 11.38 -43.60
C TRP A 4 -8.60 11.70 -42.11
N HIS A 5 -9.46 12.70 -41.82
CA HIS A 5 -9.92 13.01 -40.47
C HIS A 5 -10.81 11.89 -39.87
N GLY A 6 -11.64 11.27 -40.68
CA GLY A 6 -12.48 10.15 -40.24
C GLY A 6 -11.66 8.88 -39.91
N ALA A 7 -10.64 8.60 -40.71
CA ALA A 7 -9.74 7.46 -40.44
C ALA A 7 -8.88 7.66 -39.20
N LYS A 8 -8.37 8.89 -38.98
CA LYS A 8 -7.60 9.23 -37.77
C LYS A 8 -8.45 9.13 -36.50
N LYS A 9 -9.67 9.68 -36.53
CA LYS A 9 -10.60 9.60 -35.39
C LYS A 9 -11.04 8.15 -35.09
N LYS A 10 -11.19 7.32 -36.12
CA LYS A 10 -11.52 5.90 -35.99
C LYS A 10 -10.30 5.10 -35.46
N LEU A 11 -9.10 5.45 -35.89
CA LEU A 11 -7.87 4.86 -35.37
C LEU A 11 -7.60 5.29 -33.91
N GLU A 12 -7.82 6.56 -33.57
CA GLU A 12 -7.74 7.07 -32.19
C GLU A 12 -8.82 6.42 -31.29
N GLN A 13 -10.04 6.20 -31.81
CA GLN A 13 -11.08 5.44 -31.10
C GLN A 13 -10.75 3.95 -30.98
N MET A 14 -10.14 3.33 -31.99
CA MET A 14 -9.67 1.94 -31.91
C MET A 14 -8.49 1.79 -30.97
N ILE A 15 -7.53 2.73 -30.94
CA ILE A 15 -6.41 2.76 -29.97
C ILE A 15 -6.93 3.03 -28.55
N SER A 16 -7.99 3.84 -28.39
CA SER A 16 -8.66 4.09 -27.13
C SER A 16 -9.55 2.91 -26.66
N ALA A 17 -10.06 2.10 -27.58
CA ALA A 17 -10.92 0.95 -27.27
C ALA A 17 -10.14 -0.32 -26.90
N ASP A 18 -8.82 -0.34 -27.07
CA ASP A 18 -8.00 -1.56 -26.95
C ASP A 18 -7.09 -1.59 -25.71
N LYS A 19 -7.36 -0.79 -24.67
CA LYS A 19 -6.91 -1.15 -23.34
C LYS A 19 -7.98 -2.05 -22.73
N ALA A 20 -7.81 -3.35 -22.93
CA ALA A 20 -8.66 -4.34 -22.28
C ALA A 20 -8.79 -4.02 -20.77
N SER A 21 -10.03 -3.97 -20.28
CA SER A 21 -10.30 -3.77 -18.86
C SER A 21 -9.56 -4.83 -18.05
N LYS A 22 -8.77 -4.39 -17.06
CA LYS A 22 -8.03 -5.28 -16.17
C LYS A 22 -8.83 -5.47 -14.89
N THR A 23 -9.26 -6.68 -14.61
CA THR A 23 -9.86 -7.00 -13.30
C THR A 23 -8.75 -7.28 -12.30
N ILE A 24 -8.69 -6.47 -11.25
CA ILE A 24 -7.76 -6.61 -10.13
C ILE A 24 -8.52 -7.14 -8.92
N LEU A 25 -8.06 -8.26 -8.39
CA LEU A 25 -8.54 -8.76 -7.11
C LEU A 25 -7.82 -8.05 -5.97
N VAL A 26 -8.55 -7.37 -5.10
CA VAL A 26 -8.01 -6.80 -3.87
C VAL A 26 -8.42 -7.70 -2.70
N VAL A 27 -7.44 -8.18 -1.95
CA VAL A 27 -7.62 -9.06 -0.81
C VAL A 27 -7.53 -8.26 0.47
N GLU A 28 -8.63 -8.16 1.22
CA GLU A 28 -8.69 -7.51 2.54
C GLU A 28 -7.91 -8.34 3.57
N GLY A 29 -6.90 -7.75 4.17
CA GLY A 29 -6.09 -8.39 5.21
C GLY A 29 -6.74 -8.38 6.59
N ASN A 30 -7.68 -7.45 6.85
CA ASN A 30 -8.35 -7.32 8.13
C ASN A 30 -9.48 -8.34 8.29
N HIS A 31 -9.78 -8.69 9.55
CA HIS A 31 -11.02 -9.38 9.91
C HIS A 31 -12.18 -8.39 10.05
N GLU A 32 -13.41 -8.91 10.12
CA GLU A 32 -14.66 -8.10 10.12
C GLU A 32 -14.68 -7.02 11.20
N GLY A 33 -14.15 -7.29 12.40
CA GLY A 33 -14.11 -6.34 13.51
C GLY A 33 -13.22 -5.11 13.30
N LEU A 34 -12.33 -5.13 12.30
CA LEU A 34 -11.46 -4.01 11.94
C LEU A 34 -11.95 -3.20 10.73
N VAL A 35 -13.06 -3.62 10.11
CA VAL A 35 -13.66 -2.94 8.96
C VAL A 35 -14.91 -2.18 9.40
N THR A 36 -14.97 -0.89 9.03
CA THR A 36 -16.11 -0.04 9.37
C THR A 36 -17.29 -0.33 8.45
N LYS A 37 -18.51 -0.38 9.02
CA LYS A 37 -19.76 -0.44 8.26
C LYS A 37 -20.39 0.94 8.23
N ALA A 38 -20.60 1.48 7.04
CA ALA A 38 -21.26 2.77 6.84
C ALA A 38 -22.78 2.65 7.11
N SER A 39 -23.47 3.79 7.24
CA SER A 39 -24.91 3.86 7.51
C SER A 39 -25.77 3.23 6.40
N ASP A 40 -25.30 3.21 5.17
CA ASP A 40 -25.94 2.56 4.02
C ASP A 40 -25.62 1.05 3.91
N GLY A 41 -24.85 0.52 4.87
CA GLY A 41 -24.44 -0.88 4.91
C GLY A 41 -23.19 -1.21 4.10
N SER A 42 -22.63 -0.26 3.37
CA SER A 42 -21.35 -0.46 2.65
C SER A 42 -20.20 -0.64 3.63
N LEU A 43 -19.16 -1.38 3.21
CA LEU A 43 -17.96 -1.59 4.01
C LEU A 43 -16.90 -0.55 3.62
N ILE A 44 -16.22 -0.01 4.63
CA ILE A 44 -15.09 0.92 4.47
C ILE A 44 -13.88 0.29 5.14
N GLY A 45 -13.16 -0.51 4.37
CA GLY A 45 -11.96 -1.23 4.79
C GLY A 45 -10.70 -0.76 4.07
N ALA A 46 -9.63 -1.50 4.30
CA ALA A 46 -8.38 -1.29 3.58
C ALA A 46 -8.55 -1.62 2.09
N ALA A 47 -9.34 -2.64 1.76
CA ALA A 47 -9.53 -3.06 0.37
C ALA A 47 -10.28 -2.03 -0.47
N GLU A 48 -11.30 -1.35 0.07
CA GLU A 48 -12.02 -0.28 -0.64
C GLU A 48 -11.10 0.89 -0.96
N ARG A 49 -10.30 1.33 0.02
CA ARG A 49 -9.32 2.41 -0.18
C ARG A 49 -8.25 2.02 -1.18
N TYR A 50 -7.70 0.82 -1.04
CA TYR A 50 -6.70 0.29 -1.97
C TYR A 50 -7.25 0.23 -3.40
N GLY A 51 -8.46 -0.29 -3.57
CA GLY A 51 -9.15 -0.34 -4.86
C GLY A 51 -9.34 1.04 -5.48
N ALA A 52 -9.71 2.04 -4.67
CA ALA A 52 -9.86 3.42 -5.14
C ALA A 52 -8.53 4.01 -5.66
N VAL A 53 -7.41 3.75 -4.98
CA VAL A 53 -6.07 4.16 -5.43
C VAL A 53 -5.72 3.49 -6.77
N LEU A 54 -5.90 2.18 -6.88
CA LEU A 54 -5.64 1.44 -8.13
C LEU A 54 -6.48 1.96 -9.30
N GLN A 55 -7.77 2.25 -9.08
CA GLN A 55 -8.64 2.88 -10.08
C GLN A 55 -8.23 4.32 -10.40
N GLY A 56 -7.67 5.02 -9.43
CA GLY A 56 -7.08 6.34 -9.63
C GLY A 56 -5.89 6.30 -10.59
N LEU A 57 -5.05 5.27 -10.47
CA LEU A 57 -3.86 5.05 -11.29
C LEU A 57 -4.18 4.47 -12.67
N ASP A 58 -5.14 3.57 -12.77
CA ASP A 58 -5.63 3.02 -14.05
C ASP A 58 -7.17 3.07 -14.10
N LYS A 59 -7.70 4.00 -14.85
CA LYS A 59 -9.17 4.20 -15.01
C LYS A 59 -9.89 3.02 -15.65
N ASN A 60 -9.16 2.10 -16.30
CA ASN A 60 -9.71 0.88 -16.89
C ASN A 60 -9.66 -0.31 -15.91
N ALA A 61 -9.05 -0.14 -14.73
CA ALA A 61 -9.04 -1.19 -13.71
C ALA A 61 -10.45 -1.41 -13.15
N GLN A 62 -10.89 -2.65 -13.16
CA GLN A 62 -12.09 -3.11 -12.45
C GLN A 62 -11.66 -3.78 -11.16
N ILE A 63 -12.20 -3.35 -10.04
CA ILE A 63 -11.82 -3.87 -8.72
C ILE A 63 -12.85 -4.90 -8.27
N THR A 64 -12.36 -6.07 -7.90
CA THR A 64 -13.11 -7.10 -7.17
C THR A 64 -12.46 -7.28 -5.81
N ILE A 65 -13.25 -7.34 -4.75
CA ILE A 65 -12.75 -7.46 -3.38
C ILE A 65 -13.12 -8.83 -2.81
N THR A 66 -12.18 -9.45 -2.10
CA THR A 66 -12.43 -10.66 -1.30
C THR A 66 -11.95 -10.44 0.14
N ARG A 67 -12.65 -11.04 1.11
CA ARG A 67 -12.44 -10.86 2.55
C ARG A 67 -12.27 -12.21 3.25
N PRO A 68 -11.09 -12.82 3.17
CA PRO A 68 -10.87 -14.20 3.61
C PRO A 68 -11.04 -14.41 5.12
N HIS A 69 -11.01 -13.34 5.92
CA HIS A 69 -11.13 -13.39 7.39
C HIS A 69 -12.52 -13.00 7.90
N PHE A 70 -13.53 -12.87 7.02
CA PHE A 70 -14.91 -12.61 7.44
C PHE A 70 -15.64 -13.92 7.65
N ALA A 71 -16.28 -14.07 8.83
CA ALA A 71 -17.00 -15.29 9.19
C ALA A 71 -18.36 -15.43 8.47
N ALA A 72 -19.03 -14.32 8.21
CA ALA A 72 -20.40 -14.28 7.67
C ALA A 72 -20.47 -14.14 6.15
N ASP A 73 -19.37 -13.82 5.52
CA ASP A 73 -19.27 -13.66 4.08
C ASP A 73 -18.03 -14.45 3.60
N PRO A 74 -18.17 -15.78 3.42
CA PRO A 74 -17.15 -16.47 2.66
C PRO A 74 -17.08 -15.72 1.34
N ALA A 75 -15.94 -15.04 1.11
CA ALA A 75 -15.70 -14.31 -0.11
C ALA A 75 -16.31 -15.08 -1.29
N PRO A 76 -17.13 -14.44 -2.14
CA PRO A 76 -17.70 -15.14 -3.27
C PRO A 76 -16.57 -15.85 -3.99
N PRO A 77 -16.74 -17.07 -4.47
CA PRO A 77 -15.67 -17.83 -5.08
C PRO A 77 -15.03 -16.96 -6.17
N VAL A 78 -13.73 -16.68 -6.01
CA VAL A 78 -12.98 -15.83 -6.94
C VAL A 78 -13.08 -16.44 -8.34
N HIS A 79 -13.63 -15.69 -9.29
CA HIS A 79 -13.64 -16.11 -10.68
C HIS A 79 -12.29 -15.81 -11.33
N TRP A 80 -11.34 -16.70 -11.09
CA TRP A 80 -9.94 -16.56 -11.47
C TRP A 80 -9.67 -16.23 -12.96
N PRO A 81 -10.44 -16.76 -13.93
CA PRO A 81 -10.19 -16.48 -15.36
C PRO A 81 -10.19 -14.98 -15.72
N ASP A 82 -10.96 -14.16 -14.99
CA ASP A 82 -11.06 -12.74 -15.25
C ASP A 82 -9.96 -11.93 -14.56
N ILE A 83 -9.33 -12.49 -13.53
CA ILE A 83 -8.32 -11.78 -12.74
C ILE A 83 -7.02 -11.63 -13.51
N LYS A 84 -6.50 -10.41 -13.58
CA LYS A 84 -5.24 -10.05 -14.25
C LYS A 84 -4.12 -9.70 -13.27
N GLY A 85 -4.45 -9.34 -12.03
CA GLY A 85 -3.51 -9.08 -10.95
C GLY A 85 -4.18 -9.19 -9.61
N VAL A 86 -3.41 -9.40 -8.55
CA VAL A 86 -3.90 -9.53 -7.18
C VAL A 86 -3.14 -8.60 -6.27
N ALA A 87 -3.85 -7.75 -5.53
CA ALA A 87 -3.27 -6.85 -4.53
C ALA A 87 -3.71 -7.28 -3.13
N PHE A 88 -2.75 -7.42 -2.20
CA PHE A 88 -3.01 -7.72 -0.79
C PHE A 88 -2.78 -6.47 0.04
N THR A 89 -3.77 -6.11 0.85
CA THR A 89 -3.70 -4.92 1.72
C THR A 89 -2.80 -5.17 2.93
N GLY A 90 -2.40 -4.09 3.60
CA GLY A 90 -2.00 -4.14 5.00
C GLY A 90 -3.15 -4.58 5.90
N ALA A 91 -2.84 -4.93 7.16
CA ALA A 91 -3.83 -5.33 8.15
C ALA A 91 -3.40 -4.92 9.57
N GLY A 92 -4.40 -4.53 10.39
CA GLY A 92 -4.24 -4.26 11.82
C GLY A 92 -4.46 -5.50 12.70
N VAL A 93 -4.30 -6.70 12.16
CA VAL A 93 -4.48 -7.95 12.90
C VAL A 93 -3.34 -8.18 13.90
N TYR A 94 -3.61 -8.94 14.97
CA TYR A 94 -2.64 -9.21 16.04
C TYR A 94 -1.80 -10.48 15.82
N TRP A 95 -2.16 -11.30 14.82
CA TRP A 95 -1.39 -12.49 14.42
C TRP A 95 -0.37 -12.17 13.32
N GLN A 96 0.68 -12.97 13.22
CA GLN A 96 1.68 -12.86 12.17
C GLN A 96 1.22 -13.54 10.86
N ALA A 97 1.85 -13.20 9.76
CA ALA A 97 1.48 -13.71 8.44
C ALA A 97 1.71 -15.22 8.25
N ASP A 98 2.57 -15.84 9.08
CA ASP A 98 2.84 -17.27 9.10
C ASP A 98 1.99 -18.04 10.14
N ALA A 99 1.20 -17.35 10.98
CA ALA A 99 0.29 -17.97 11.94
C ALA A 99 -0.88 -18.69 11.25
N ASP A 100 -1.53 -19.60 11.97
CA ASP A 100 -2.66 -20.39 11.45
C ASP A 100 -3.85 -19.50 11.06
N GLU A 101 -4.10 -18.43 11.79
CA GLU A 101 -5.15 -17.45 11.52
C GLU A 101 -4.99 -16.78 10.14
N ALA A 102 -3.77 -16.68 9.64
CA ALA A 102 -3.48 -16.11 8.31
C ALA A 102 -3.74 -17.11 7.16
N ALA A 103 -4.02 -18.37 7.45
CA ALA A 103 -4.17 -19.42 6.42
C ALA A 103 -5.22 -19.09 5.33
N PRO A 104 -6.39 -18.48 5.62
CA PRO A 104 -7.33 -18.12 4.57
C PRO A 104 -6.76 -17.14 3.53
N ALA A 105 -5.99 -16.14 3.95
CA ALA A 105 -5.34 -15.19 3.04
C ALA A 105 -4.15 -15.83 2.30
N ARG A 106 -3.36 -16.68 2.98
CA ARG A 106 -2.27 -17.43 2.32
C ARG A 106 -2.77 -18.33 1.20
N LYS A 107 -3.92 -19.01 1.37
CA LYS A 107 -4.53 -19.84 0.31
C LYS A 107 -4.87 -19.04 -0.95
N ILE A 108 -5.30 -17.78 -0.81
CA ILE A 108 -5.54 -16.91 -1.96
C ILE A 108 -4.21 -16.53 -2.63
N MET A 109 -3.17 -16.23 -1.84
CA MET A 109 -1.82 -15.96 -2.34
C MET A 109 -1.26 -17.14 -3.13
N GLU A 110 -1.32 -18.35 -2.57
CA GLU A 110 -0.92 -19.60 -3.21
C GLU A 110 -1.68 -19.83 -4.52
N ALA A 111 -3.00 -19.58 -4.50
CA ALA A 111 -3.85 -19.73 -5.69
C ALA A 111 -3.51 -18.72 -6.79
N ALA A 112 -3.09 -17.51 -6.43
CA ALA A 112 -2.60 -16.50 -7.37
C ALA A 112 -1.24 -16.90 -7.96
N PHE A 113 -0.31 -17.38 -7.14
CA PHE A 113 1.00 -17.88 -7.58
C PHE A 113 0.87 -19.09 -8.51
N ALA A 114 0.03 -20.07 -8.16
CA ALA A 114 -0.24 -21.23 -9.01
C ALA A 114 -0.82 -20.89 -10.40
N ARG A 115 -1.25 -19.65 -10.58
CA ARG A 115 -1.77 -19.10 -11.87
C ARG A 115 -0.82 -18.12 -12.54
N SER A 116 0.39 -17.96 -11.98
CA SER A 116 1.40 -17.01 -12.44
C SER A 116 0.86 -15.56 -12.55
N LEU A 117 -0.12 -15.21 -11.71
CA LEU A 117 -0.69 -13.87 -11.69
C LEU A 117 0.30 -12.89 -11.06
N PRO A 118 0.40 -11.66 -11.59
CA PRO A 118 1.10 -10.58 -10.91
C PRO A 118 0.49 -10.28 -9.55
N VAL A 119 1.28 -10.35 -8.49
CA VAL A 119 0.85 -10.11 -7.11
C VAL A 119 1.62 -8.93 -6.52
N PHE A 120 0.89 -8.02 -5.87
CA PHE A 120 1.46 -6.94 -5.06
C PHE A 120 0.99 -7.06 -3.62
N GLY A 121 1.87 -6.85 -2.66
CA GLY A 121 1.54 -6.83 -1.23
C GLY A 121 2.09 -5.62 -0.52
N SER A 122 1.25 -4.87 0.22
CA SER A 122 1.67 -3.81 1.12
C SER A 122 1.64 -4.32 2.56
N CYS A 123 2.70 -4.06 3.34
CA CYS A 123 2.80 -4.37 4.77
C CYS A 123 2.47 -5.86 5.04
N TYR A 124 1.34 -6.15 5.67
CA TYR A 124 0.88 -7.51 5.91
C TYR A 124 0.78 -8.34 4.61
N GLY A 125 0.37 -7.73 3.49
CA GLY A 125 0.36 -8.37 2.18
C GLY A 125 1.75 -8.80 1.70
N MET A 126 2.79 -7.99 1.96
CA MET A 126 4.18 -8.40 1.71
C MET A 126 4.57 -9.58 2.61
N GLN A 127 4.26 -9.50 3.89
CA GLN A 127 4.57 -10.55 4.87
C GLN A 127 3.90 -11.89 4.52
N LEU A 128 2.64 -11.87 4.04
CA LEU A 128 1.95 -13.07 3.55
C LEU A 128 2.70 -13.73 2.39
N GLY A 129 3.15 -12.94 1.40
CA GLY A 129 3.91 -13.46 0.27
C GLY A 129 5.25 -14.05 0.69
N VAL A 130 5.93 -13.39 1.61
CA VAL A 130 7.20 -13.90 2.20
C VAL A 130 6.95 -15.19 2.95
N ALA A 131 5.88 -15.28 3.77
CA ALA A 131 5.54 -16.51 4.52
C ALA A 131 5.23 -17.69 3.57
N VAL A 132 4.44 -17.46 2.52
CA VAL A 132 4.11 -18.48 1.50
C VAL A 132 5.36 -18.97 0.77
N LEU A 133 6.36 -18.10 0.59
CA LEU A 133 7.62 -18.42 -0.08
C LEU A 133 8.72 -18.90 0.88
N GLY A 134 8.35 -19.25 2.13
CA GLY A 134 9.23 -19.89 3.12
C GLY A 134 10.10 -18.91 3.92
N GLY A 135 9.81 -17.63 3.87
CA GLY A 135 10.43 -16.62 4.74
C GLY A 135 9.83 -16.61 6.16
N ARG A 136 10.36 -15.77 7.02
CA ARG A 136 9.96 -15.69 8.45
C ARG A 136 9.73 -14.25 8.88
N MET A 137 8.73 -14.08 9.76
CA MET A 137 8.40 -12.83 10.41
C MET A 137 8.94 -12.78 11.83
N GLN A 138 9.07 -11.56 12.36
CA GLN A 138 9.31 -11.28 13.77
C GLN A 138 8.64 -9.98 14.20
N ALA A 139 8.40 -9.84 15.49
CA ALA A 139 8.15 -8.50 16.04
C ALA A 139 9.43 -7.66 15.87
N ASN A 140 9.28 -6.40 15.41
CA ASN A 140 10.45 -5.56 15.23
C ASN A 140 11.12 -5.29 16.59
N PRO A 141 12.42 -5.59 16.76
CA PRO A 141 13.12 -5.39 18.03
C PRO A 141 13.26 -3.91 18.44
N LEU A 142 13.11 -2.99 17.49
CA LEU A 142 13.11 -1.54 17.74
C LEU A 142 11.70 -0.99 18.04
N GLY A 143 10.69 -1.88 18.11
CA GLY A 143 9.30 -1.50 18.24
C GLY A 143 8.62 -1.21 16.89
N PRO A 144 7.34 -0.76 16.90
CA PRO A 144 6.62 -0.46 15.68
C PRO A 144 7.21 0.74 14.94
N GLU A 145 7.16 0.70 13.60
CA GLU A 145 7.46 1.84 12.73
C GLU A 145 6.13 2.44 12.26
N ILE A 146 5.84 3.68 12.69
CA ILE A 146 4.53 4.30 12.51
C ILE A 146 4.67 5.69 11.92
N ALA A 147 3.73 6.05 11.09
CA ALA A 147 3.56 7.27 10.33
C ALA A 147 4.53 7.38 9.15
N ILE A 148 5.82 7.51 9.35
CA ILE A 148 6.78 7.76 8.27
C ILE A 148 8.01 6.86 8.44
N ALA A 149 8.17 5.88 7.55
CA ALA A 149 9.42 5.15 7.38
C ALA A 149 10.46 6.09 6.77
N ARG A 150 11.51 6.39 7.53
CA ARG A 150 12.54 7.35 7.15
C ARG A 150 13.67 6.70 6.40
N ASP A 151 14.19 7.46 5.44
CA ASP A 151 15.46 7.14 4.77
C ASP A 151 15.52 5.70 4.23
N ILE A 152 14.48 5.26 3.56
CA ILE A 152 14.49 3.98 2.86
C ILE A 152 15.51 4.07 1.73
N GLN A 153 16.47 3.16 1.71
CA GLN A 153 17.54 3.10 0.72
C GLN A 153 17.30 1.95 -0.22
N ILE A 154 17.23 2.25 -1.51
CA ILE A 154 17.13 1.25 -2.58
C ILE A 154 18.54 0.69 -2.83
N ASN A 155 18.68 -0.63 -2.69
CA ASN A 155 19.95 -1.31 -2.96
C ASN A 155 20.19 -1.55 -4.46
N ASP A 156 21.34 -2.12 -4.83
CA ASP A 156 21.70 -2.37 -6.23
C ASP A 156 20.71 -3.24 -7.01
N ALA A 157 20.05 -4.19 -6.33
CA ALA A 157 19.01 -5.02 -6.93
C ALA A 157 17.74 -4.20 -7.18
N GLY A 158 17.35 -3.38 -6.19
CA GLY A 158 16.20 -2.49 -6.28
C GLY A 158 16.35 -1.42 -7.36
N GLN A 159 17.54 -0.83 -7.51
CA GLN A 159 17.82 0.17 -8.55
C GLN A 159 17.60 -0.36 -9.99
N LYS A 160 17.74 -1.66 -10.18
CA LYS A 160 17.53 -2.34 -11.46
C LYS A 160 16.12 -2.88 -11.62
N HIS A 161 15.32 -2.88 -10.55
CA HIS A 161 13.99 -3.48 -10.53
C HIS A 161 12.91 -2.49 -10.97
N ALA A 162 11.95 -2.98 -11.74
CA ALA A 162 10.84 -2.16 -12.25
C ALA A 162 9.96 -1.54 -11.16
N LEU A 163 9.90 -2.15 -9.95
CA LEU A 163 9.19 -1.63 -8.78
C LEU A 163 9.55 -0.16 -8.53
N TYR A 164 10.84 0.18 -8.63
CA TYR A 164 11.38 1.49 -8.28
C TYR A 164 11.66 2.41 -9.47
N ARG A 165 11.06 2.13 -10.63
CA ARG A 165 11.18 3.04 -11.77
C ARG A 165 10.64 4.42 -11.38
N ASN A 166 11.44 5.47 -11.57
CA ASN A 166 11.16 6.86 -11.21
C ASN A 166 11.08 7.15 -9.70
N LYS A 167 11.49 6.21 -8.82
CA LYS A 167 11.65 6.45 -7.38
C LYS A 167 13.04 7.00 -7.10
N PRO A 168 13.22 8.00 -6.23
CA PRO A 168 14.55 8.40 -5.74
C PRO A 168 15.26 7.23 -5.04
N ALA A 169 16.60 7.16 -5.15
CA ALA A 169 17.39 6.10 -4.52
C ALA A 169 17.28 6.08 -2.98
N ARG A 170 16.90 7.22 -2.38
CA ARG A 170 16.57 7.39 -0.96
C ARG A 170 15.26 8.15 -0.86
N PHE A 171 14.34 7.68 -0.04
CA PHE A 171 13.02 8.27 0.11
C PHE A 171 12.40 7.94 1.47
N ASP A 172 11.41 8.74 1.86
CA ASP A 172 10.50 8.44 2.96
C ASP A 172 9.19 7.88 2.41
N ALA A 173 8.50 7.06 3.21
CA ALA A 173 7.20 6.51 2.86
C ALA A 173 6.26 6.49 4.08
N LEU A 174 4.95 6.53 3.85
CA LEU A 174 3.96 6.29 4.91
C LEU A 174 4.02 4.82 5.33
N CYS A 175 4.03 4.59 6.63
CA CYS A 175 4.14 3.23 7.18
C CYS A 175 3.31 3.04 8.44
N MET A 176 3.03 1.77 8.72
CA MET A 176 2.36 1.38 9.95
C MET A 176 2.52 -0.14 10.14
N HIS A 177 3.58 -0.55 10.80
CA HIS A 177 3.82 -1.97 11.04
C HIS A 177 4.48 -2.21 12.40
N ARG A 178 4.14 -3.34 13.00
CA ARG A 178 4.67 -3.86 14.26
C ARG A 178 5.71 -4.95 13.99
N ASP A 179 5.42 -5.78 12.99
CA ASP A 179 6.21 -6.93 12.64
C ASP A 179 7.04 -6.64 11.37
N ASP A 180 8.20 -7.29 11.30
CA ASP A 180 9.14 -7.22 10.19
C ASP A 180 9.33 -8.58 9.55
N VAL A 181 9.84 -8.55 8.33
CA VAL A 181 10.45 -9.72 7.71
C VAL A 181 11.84 -9.94 8.32
N LEU A 182 12.01 -11.03 9.08
CA LEU A 182 13.30 -11.43 9.63
C LEU A 182 14.21 -12.05 8.56
N ASP A 183 13.61 -12.86 7.70
CA ASP A 183 14.29 -13.59 6.64
C ASP A 183 13.36 -13.70 5.44
N ALA A 184 13.80 -13.16 4.31
CA ALA A 184 12.99 -13.19 3.10
C ALA A 184 12.85 -14.59 2.48
N GLY A 185 13.66 -15.55 2.92
CA GLY A 185 13.70 -16.89 2.34
C GLY A 185 14.44 -16.96 1.00
N GLN A 186 14.46 -18.15 0.41
CA GLN A 186 15.10 -18.37 -0.88
C GLN A 186 14.16 -17.96 -2.03
N GLY A 187 14.73 -17.38 -3.08
CA GLY A 187 13.95 -16.97 -4.27
C GLY A 187 13.36 -15.58 -4.20
N LEU A 188 13.50 -14.86 -3.10
CA LEU A 188 13.18 -13.46 -2.96
C LEU A 188 14.43 -12.59 -2.95
N SER A 189 14.37 -11.49 -3.71
CA SER A 189 15.40 -10.44 -3.68
C SER A 189 14.92 -9.33 -2.75
N VAL A 190 15.75 -8.95 -1.78
CA VAL A 190 15.56 -7.73 -0.99
C VAL A 190 15.94 -6.54 -1.88
N LEU A 191 15.07 -5.54 -1.96
CA LEU A 191 15.22 -4.39 -2.86
C LEU A 191 15.54 -3.09 -2.12
N SER A 192 15.11 -2.96 -0.87
CA SER A 192 15.35 -1.77 -0.06
C SER A 192 15.25 -2.08 1.44
N GLY A 193 15.77 -1.18 2.25
CA GLY A 193 15.68 -1.21 3.70
C GLY A 193 16.02 0.15 4.30
N ASN A 194 15.77 0.32 5.61
CA ASN A 194 16.21 1.47 6.38
C ASN A 194 16.80 1.03 7.73
N ALA A 195 17.15 1.98 8.58
CA ALA A 195 17.76 1.69 9.89
C ALA A 195 16.77 1.00 10.86
N HIS A 196 15.46 1.23 10.69
CA HIS A 196 14.43 0.63 11.54
C HIS A 196 14.01 -0.76 11.05
N CYS A 197 13.90 -0.95 9.75
CA CYS A 197 13.45 -2.19 9.11
C CYS A 197 14.41 -2.56 7.96
N ALA A 198 15.18 -3.63 8.15
CA ALA A 198 16.22 -4.05 7.20
C ALA A 198 15.64 -4.50 5.84
N ILE A 199 14.37 -4.93 5.80
CA ILE A 199 13.69 -5.42 4.61
C ILE A 199 12.40 -4.61 4.39
N GLN A 200 12.52 -3.51 3.67
CA GLN A 200 11.41 -2.63 3.32
C GLN A 200 10.75 -3.01 1.98
N ALA A 201 11.41 -3.80 1.15
CA ALA A 201 10.78 -4.34 -0.05
C ALA A 201 11.46 -5.63 -0.51
N VAL A 202 10.66 -6.48 -1.12
CA VAL A 202 11.09 -7.73 -1.75
C VAL A 202 10.45 -7.90 -3.12
N ALA A 203 11.10 -8.69 -3.99
CA ALA A 203 10.47 -9.18 -5.21
C ALA A 203 10.95 -10.59 -5.55
N ALA A 204 10.04 -11.37 -6.12
CA ALA A 204 10.35 -12.61 -6.82
C ALA A 204 9.81 -12.50 -8.24
N LYS A 205 10.56 -13.01 -9.20
CA LYS A 205 10.09 -13.22 -10.56
C LYS A 205 10.75 -14.48 -11.10
N THR A 206 9.94 -15.50 -11.19
CA THR A 206 10.29 -16.77 -11.80
C THR A 206 9.28 -17.07 -12.90
N PRO A 207 9.41 -18.11 -13.69
CA PRO A 207 8.36 -18.54 -14.63
C PRO A 207 6.98 -18.72 -13.98
N ASP A 208 6.94 -19.04 -12.69
CA ASP A 208 5.72 -19.40 -11.97
C ASP A 208 5.26 -18.31 -10.98
N ILE A 209 6.16 -17.42 -10.52
CA ILE A 209 5.88 -16.45 -9.46
C ILE A 209 6.28 -15.05 -9.91
N CYS A 210 5.30 -14.13 -9.91
CA CYS A 210 5.54 -12.70 -10.10
C CYS A 210 5.00 -11.95 -8.88
N PHE A 211 5.85 -11.73 -7.87
CA PHE A 211 5.49 -11.09 -6.62
C PHE A 211 6.35 -9.87 -6.31
N TRP A 212 5.72 -8.75 -6.00
CA TRP A 212 6.32 -7.53 -5.48
C TRP A 212 5.69 -7.20 -4.14
N GLY A 213 6.49 -6.92 -3.14
CA GLY A 213 6.02 -6.57 -1.82
C GLY A 213 6.79 -5.40 -1.22
N VAL A 214 6.10 -4.53 -0.49
CA VAL A 214 6.67 -3.42 0.26
C VAL A 214 6.15 -3.42 1.69
N GLN A 215 6.99 -3.09 2.69
CA GLN A 215 6.60 -3.04 4.10
C GLN A 215 5.82 -1.75 4.41
N TYR A 216 6.12 -0.67 3.70
CA TYR A 216 5.41 0.61 3.76
C TYR A 216 4.14 0.59 2.89
N HIS A 217 3.43 1.71 2.86
CA HIS A 217 2.10 1.82 2.27
C HIS A 217 2.07 2.87 1.14
N PRO A 218 2.33 2.51 -0.12
CA PRO A 218 2.17 3.44 -1.24
C PRO A 218 0.70 3.79 -1.53
N GLU A 219 -0.26 3.05 -0.95
CA GLU A 219 -1.70 3.28 -1.07
C GLU A 219 -2.28 4.18 0.02
N LEU A 220 -1.55 4.44 1.11
CA LEU A 220 -2.06 5.29 2.19
C LEU A 220 -1.75 6.76 1.94
N HIS A 221 -2.59 7.61 2.51
CA HIS A 221 -2.43 9.04 2.55
C HIS A 221 -2.24 9.52 3.98
N PHE A 222 -1.80 10.77 4.17
CA PHE A 222 -1.64 11.34 5.52
C PHE A 222 -2.94 11.26 6.34
N SER A 223 -4.10 11.47 5.70
CA SER A 223 -5.40 11.33 6.38
C SER A 223 -5.71 9.90 6.84
N ASP A 224 -5.14 8.89 6.20
CA ASP A 224 -5.32 7.50 6.64
C ASP A 224 -4.52 7.23 7.90
N ILE A 225 -3.30 7.76 7.97
CA ILE A 225 -2.47 7.73 9.19
C ILE A 225 -3.16 8.51 10.32
N ALA A 226 -3.68 9.71 10.04
CA ALA A 226 -4.43 10.50 11.03
C ALA A 226 -5.60 9.70 11.61
N ARG A 227 -6.47 9.12 10.77
CA ARG A 227 -7.60 8.27 11.21
C ARG A 227 -7.17 7.04 12.00
N TYR A 228 -6.03 6.46 11.67
CA TYR A 228 -5.47 5.37 12.45
C TYR A 228 -5.09 5.85 13.86
N LEU A 229 -4.40 6.98 13.96
CA LEU A 229 -4.01 7.57 15.23
C LEU A 229 -5.20 8.04 16.08
N GLU A 230 -6.31 8.46 15.46
CA GLU A 230 -7.56 8.84 16.16
C GLU A 230 -8.22 7.68 16.89
N ARG A 231 -8.07 6.45 16.39
CA ARG A 231 -8.65 5.27 17.04
C ARG A 231 -7.96 5.06 18.38
N SER A 232 -8.71 5.32 19.47
CA SER A 232 -8.21 5.31 20.84
C SER A 232 -7.79 3.93 21.35
N ASP A 233 -8.14 2.85 20.64
CA ASP A 233 -8.01 1.46 21.09
C ASP A 233 -6.66 0.82 20.75
N ILE A 234 -5.69 1.61 20.27
CA ILE A 234 -4.36 1.09 20.01
C ILE A 234 -3.65 0.96 21.35
N GLU A 235 -3.73 -0.23 21.95
CA GLU A 235 -2.97 -0.56 23.16
C GLU A 235 -1.49 -0.26 22.95
N GLY A 236 -0.90 0.50 23.89
CA GLY A 236 0.51 0.91 23.87
C GLY A 236 0.78 2.28 23.28
N PHE A 237 -0.22 3.02 22.82
CA PHE A 237 -0.04 4.43 22.45
C PHE A 237 0.04 5.30 23.70
N SER A 238 1.25 5.74 24.01
CA SER A 238 1.45 6.82 24.99
C SER A 238 0.94 8.15 24.41
N LYS A 239 0.73 9.12 25.31
CA LYS A 239 0.20 10.44 24.94
C LYS A 239 1.21 11.33 24.18
N THR A 240 2.43 10.87 23.94
CA THR A 240 3.50 11.63 23.26
C THR A 240 4.13 10.84 22.12
N SER A 241 4.64 11.53 21.11
CA SER A 241 5.30 10.96 19.94
C SER A 241 6.43 9.98 20.25
N ASP A 242 7.18 10.24 21.34
CA ASP A 242 8.37 9.47 21.72
C ASP A 242 8.03 8.05 22.20
N ALA A 243 6.81 7.86 22.73
CA ALA A 243 6.40 6.60 23.33
C ALA A 243 5.63 5.68 22.36
N ILE A 244 5.33 6.12 21.15
CA ILE A 244 4.52 5.37 20.19
C ILE A 244 5.27 4.95 18.92
N GLY A 245 6.61 5.06 18.91
CA GLY A 245 7.39 4.74 17.72
C GLY A 245 7.01 5.57 16.49
N LEU A 246 6.37 6.73 16.72
CA LEU A 246 6.10 7.71 15.68
C LEU A 246 7.41 8.34 15.25
N ASN A 247 7.80 8.18 14.02
CA ASN A 247 8.86 8.94 13.39
C ASN A 247 8.41 10.40 13.12
N ALA A 248 7.79 11.01 14.15
CA ALA A 248 7.33 12.39 14.20
C ALA A 248 8.26 13.23 15.09
N PRO A 249 8.21 14.56 15.02
CA PRO A 249 8.96 15.43 15.91
C PRO A 249 8.67 15.14 17.38
N THR A 250 9.72 15.17 18.20
CA THR A 250 9.62 14.93 19.65
C THR A 250 8.76 15.99 20.33
N GLY A 251 7.99 15.58 21.34
CA GLY A 251 7.20 16.48 22.17
C GLY A 251 5.83 16.88 21.65
N LEU A 252 5.44 16.44 20.43
CA LEU A 252 4.08 16.65 19.94
C LEU A 252 3.10 15.66 20.59
N SER A 253 1.91 16.16 20.94
CA SER A 253 0.79 15.31 21.34
C SER A 253 0.22 14.54 20.15
N LYS A 254 -0.48 13.43 20.42
CA LYS A 254 -1.19 12.69 19.39
C LYS A 254 -2.17 13.58 18.61
N ASP A 255 -2.90 14.46 19.29
CA ASP A 255 -3.90 15.33 18.67
C ASP A 255 -3.26 16.37 17.74
N GLU A 256 -2.09 16.89 18.07
CA GLU A 256 -1.32 17.79 17.18
C GLU A 256 -0.86 17.04 15.94
N ILE A 257 -0.32 15.82 16.08
CA ILE A 257 0.11 15.00 14.94
C ILE A 257 -1.07 14.66 14.02
N VAL A 258 -2.22 14.32 14.60
CA VAL A 258 -3.46 14.04 13.84
C VAL A 258 -3.90 15.28 13.04
N ALA A 259 -3.92 16.46 13.68
CA ALA A 259 -4.27 17.71 13.03
C ALA A 259 -3.30 18.06 11.90
N ASP A 260 -2.00 17.92 12.13
CA ASP A 260 -0.95 18.16 11.14
C ASP A 260 -1.09 17.21 9.93
N PHE A 261 -1.37 15.94 10.17
CA PHE A 261 -1.53 14.97 9.08
C PHE A 261 -2.80 15.18 8.27
N HIS A 262 -3.88 15.64 8.89
CA HIS A 262 -5.06 16.08 8.14
C HIS A 262 -4.75 17.33 7.29
N ALA A 263 -3.94 18.25 7.78
CA ALA A 263 -3.51 19.41 7.01
C ALA A 263 -2.60 19.01 5.83
N LEU A 264 -1.61 18.14 6.04
CA LEU A 264 -0.73 17.61 4.99
C LEU A 264 -1.48 16.85 3.90
N ASN A 265 -2.59 16.16 4.24
CA ASN A 265 -3.37 15.43 3.25
C ASN A 265 -4.02 16.35 2.21
N LYS A 266 -4.43 17.55 2.60
CA LYS A 266 -5.04 18.53 1.70
C LYS A 266 -4.07 19.00 0.62
N GLU A 267 -2.78 19.00 0.93
CA GLU A 267 -1.70 19.29 0.02
C GLU A 267 -1.56 18.25 -1.10
N GLN A 268 -1.59 16.98 -0.72
CA GLN A 268 -1.45 15.86 -1.65
C GLN A 268 -2.58 15.80 -2.70
N TYR A 269 -3.73 16.48 -2.43
CA TYR A 269 -4.97 16.42 -3.22
C TYR A 269 -5.55 17.79 -3.61
N LYS A 270 -4.73 18.77 -3.89
CA LYS A 270 -5.04 20.20 -4.10
C LYS A 270 -6.15 20.61 -5.09
N GLU A 271 -6.98 19.75 -5.65
CA GLU A 271 -7.95 20.18 -6.66
C GLU A 271 -9.33 20.64 -6.14
N GLU A 272 -9.74 20.31 -4.91
CA GLU A 272 -11.13 20.54 -4.51
C GLU A 272 -11.39 21.54 -3.36
N ASP A 273 -10.38 21.98 -2.57
CA ASP A 273 -10.62 22.83 -1.37
C ASP A 273 -9.59 23.96 -1.14
N LYS A 274 -9.36 24.80 -2.13
CA LYS A 274 -8.37 25.91 -2.08
C LYS A 274 -8.64 27.05 -1.07
N GLU A 275 -9.79 27.10 -0.41
CA GLU A 275 -10.20 28.30 0.34
C GLU A 275 -9.86 28.30 1.85
N ARG A 276 -9.32 27.22 2.43
CA ARG A 276 -9.33 27.08 3.89
C ARG A 276 -7.98 27.13 4.63
N TYR A 277 -6.83 27.02 3.93
CA TYR A 277 -5.51 27.02 4.57
C TYR A 277 -4.50 27.90 3.83
N LYS A 278 -3.68 28.63 4.61
CA LYS A 278 -2.64 29.51 4.09
C LYS A 278 -1.41 28.68 3.68
N GLU A 279 -0.76 29.04 2.56
CA GLU A 279 0.49 28.43 2.08
C GLU A 279 1.63 28.42 3.13
N GLU A 280 1.62 29.42 4.04
CA GLU A 280 2.60 29.55 5.13
C GLU A 280 2.54 28.40 6.15
N ASP A 281 1.35 27.85 6.41
CA ASP A 281 1.18 26.73 7.36
C ASP A 281 1.73 25.41 6.78
N GLU A 282 1.74 25.26 5.48
CA GLU A 282 2.21 24.09 4.75
C GLU A 282 3.71 23.92 4.79
N GLU A 283 4.47 24.97 4.47
CA GLU A 283 5.94 24.92 4.52
C GLU A 283 6.42 24.67 5.95
N ALA A 284 5.75 25.25 6.96
CA ALA A 284 6.04 24.99 8.36
C ALA A 284 5.83 23.52 8.75
N LEU A 285 4.79 22.85 8.21
CA LEU A 285 4.56 21.42 8.45
C LEU A 285 5.60 20.55 7.74
N LYS A 286 5.94 20.86 6.49
CA LYS A 286 7.00 20.14 5.76
C LYS A 286 8.33 20.22 6.49
N GLU A 287 8.70 21.41 7.00
CA GLU A 287 9.90 21.61 7.78
C GLU A 287 9.81 20.88 9.13
N ARG A 288 8.70 21.02 9.86
CA ARG A 288 8.46 20.35 11.15
C ARG A 288 8.68 18.85 11.07
N TYR A 289 8.14 18.21 10.05
CA TYR A 289 8.27 16.76 9.84
C TYR A 289 9.46 16.40 8.96
N SER A 290 10.26 17.36 8.52
CA SER A 290 11.40 17.13 7.60
C SER A 290 11.00 16.25 6.42
N LEU A 291 9.83 16.54 5.81
CA LEU A 291 9.28 15.72 4.75
C LEU A 291 10.07 15.87 3.45
N SER A 292 10.40 14.74 2.83
CA SER A 292 10.97 14.78 1.49
C SER A 292 9.90 15.22 0.48
N PRO A 293 10.25 16.05 -0.53
CA PRO A 293 9.32 16.43 -1.60
C PRO A 293 8.73 15.21 -2.34
N ALA A 294 9.45 14.09 -2.33
CA ALA A 294 9.01 12.85 -2.95
C ALA A 294 7.78 12.25 -2.25
N LEU A 295 7.69 12.35 -0.92
CA LEU A 295 6.55 11.84 -0.16
C LEU A 295 5.28 12.65 -0.44
N LEU A 296 5.40 13.96 -0.65
CA LEU A 296 4.28 14.84 -0.94
C LEU A 296 3.80 14.75 -2.40
N LYS A 297 4.68 14.34 -3.32
CA LYS A 297 4.34 14.21 -4.73
C LYS A 297 3.68 12.86 -5.00
N ARG A 298 2.35 12.87 -5.20
CA ARG A 298 1.54 11.67 -5.44
C ARG A 298 2.13 10.70 -6.46
N SER A 299 2.60 11.20 -7.61
CA SER A 299 3.20 10.36 -8.66
C SER A 299 4.51 9.67 -8.27
N VAL A 300 5.17 10.12 -7.19
CA VAL A 300 6.36 9.48 -6.61
C VAL A 300 5.96 8.58 -5.45
N HIS A 301 5.00 9.02 -4.62
CA HIS A 301 4.48 8.24 -3.50
C HIS A 301 3.85 6.93 -3.95
N GLU A 302 3.00 6.96 -4.97
CA GLU A 302 2.25 5.81 -5.50
C GLU A 302 2.98 5.08 -6.66
N CYS A 303 4.26 5.40 -6.93
CA CYS A 303 4.90 4.92 -8.15
C CYS A 303 5.08 3.40 -8.19
N GLU A 304 5.21 2.73 -7.06
CA GLU A 304 5.32 1.28 -6.96
C GLU A 304 4.04 0.60 -7.51
N LEU A 305 2.88 1.10 -7.13
CA LEU A 305 1.57 0.61 -7.61
C LEU A 305 1.39 0.90 -9.10
N SER A 306 1.75 2.10 -9.54
CA SER A 306 1.73 2.48 -10.95
C SER A 306 2.64 1.58 -11.80
N ASN A 307 3.86 1.30 -11.31
CA ASN A 307 4.81 0.43 -11.98
C ASN A 307 4.33 -1.03 -12.02
N TRP A 308 3.70 -1.50 -10.94
CA TRP A 308 3.10 -2.84 -10.89
C TRP A 308 1.96 -2.98 -11.90
N LEU A 309 1.01 -2.03 -11.92
CA LEU A 309 -0.09 -2.02 -12.90
C LEU A 309 0.40 -1.96 -14.35
N ALA A 310 1.54 -1.33 -14.60
CA ALA A 310 2.14 -1.25 -15.92
C ALA A 310 2.94 -2.51 -16.32
N SER A 311 3.12 -3.48 -15.41
CA SER A 311 3.93 -4.68 -15.65
C SER A 311 3.17 -5.82 -16.34
N PHE A 312 1.84 -5.71 -16.50
CA PHE A 312 0.97 -6.71 -17.14
C PHE A 312 -0.18 -6.09 -17.94
#